data_92ca9d6e894bad4d9058fcabb0e82e9d
#
_entry.id   92ca9d6e894bad4d9058fcabb0e82e9d
#
_cell.length_a   1.000
_cell.length_b   1.000
_cell.length_c   1.000
_cell.angle_alpha   90.00
_cell.angle_beta   90.00
_cell.angle_gamma   90.00
#
_symmetry.space_group_name_H-M   'P 1'
#
loop_
_entity.id
_entity.type
_entity.pdbx_description
1 polymer ?
#
loop_
_entity_poly.entity_id
_entity_poly.type
_entity_poly.pdbx_seq_one_letter_code
_entity_poly.pdbx_strand_id
1 'polypeptide(L)' 'MRMLVESYGDIKIFSDRPFGYKRYHVQWEDGTESMFSGIWYSEKKVKSIVKNHIQSRGI' A
#
# COMPACT_ATOMS: atom_id res chain seq x y z
N MET A 1 -2.61 -11.05 10.53
CA MET A 1 -2.23 -9.80 11.25
C MET A 1 -1.51 -8.87 10.29
N ARG A 2 -1.95 -7.63 10.22
CA ARG A 2 -1.32 -6.63 9.35
C ARG A 2 -0.08 -6.04 10.00
N MET A 3 0.93 -5.79 9.18
CA MET A 3 2.16 -5.11 9.61
C MET A 3 2.29 -3.83 8.81
N LEU A 4 2.62 -2.73 9.48
CA LEU A 4 2.88 -1.47 8.80
C LEU A 4 4.19 -1.58 8.03
N VAL A 5 4.13 -1.35 6.72
CA VAL A 5 5.30 -1.39 5.84
C VAL A 5 5.92 0.01 5.73
N GLU A 6 5.07 1.00 5.45
CA GLU A 6 5.53 2.38 5.25
C GLU A 6 4.36 3.33 5.51
N SER A 7 4.69 4.56 5.87
CA SER A 7 3.69 5.60 6.12
C SER A 7 4.10 6.87 5.39
N TYR A 8 3.16 7.48 4.69
CA TYR A 8 3.36 8.73 3.95
C TYR A 8 2.29 9.72 4.40
N GLY A 9 2.47 10.26 5.61
CA GLY A 9 1.46 11.14 6.19
C GLY A 9 0.17 10.36 6.47
N ASP A 10 -0.91 10.73 5.80
CA ASP A 10 -2.21 10.09 5.99
C ASP A 10 -2.38 8.81 5.21
N ILE A 11 -1.43 8.49 4.32
CA ILE A 11 -1.47 7.26 3.53
C ILE A 11 -0.57 6.23 4.18
N LYS A 12 -1.07 5.02 4.38
CA LYS A 12 -0.32 3.95 5.04
C LYS A 12 -0.38 2.68 4.21
N ILE A 13 0.76 2.00 4.15
CA ILE A 13 0.87 0.70 3.48
C ILE A 13 1.04 -0.38 4.55
N PHE A 14 0.19 -1.39 4.50
CA PHE A 14 0.27 -2.55 5.39
C PHE A 14 0.50 -3.81 4.56
N SER A 15 1.04 -4.83 5.19
CA SER A 15 1.15 -6.15 4.58
C SER A 15 0.60 -7.20 5.52
N ASP A 16 0.10 -8.29 4.96
CA ASP A 16 -0.27 -9.47 5.73
C ASP A 16 0.01 -10.72 4.89
N ARG A 17 -0.18 -11.90 5.50
CA ARG A 17 0.09 -13.18 4.85
C ARG A 17 -1.04 -14.17 5.11
N PRO A 18 -2.27 -13.88 4.65
CA PRO A 18 -3.32 -14.87 4.79
C PRO A 18 -2.99 -16.06 3.89
N PHE A 19 -3.18 -17.26 4.39
CA PHE A 19 -2.97 -18.48 3.61
C PHE A 19 -1.54 -18.64 3.04
N GLY A 20 -0.54 -17.97 3.64
CA GLY A 20 0.86 -18.19 3.29
C GLY A 20 1.43 -17.32 2.18
N TYR A 21 0.63 -16.51 1.50
CA TYR A 21 1.15 -15.57 0.52
C TYR A 21 0.91 -14.12 0.95
N LYS A 22 1.78 -13.23 0.49
CA LYS A 22 1.78 -11.85 0.94
C LYS A 22 0.73 -11.03 0.18
N ARG A 23 0.08 -10.13 0.91
CA ARG A 23 -0.82 -9.11 0.34
C ARG A 23 -0.42 -7.76 0.90
N TYR A 24 -0.68 -6.72 0.10
CA TYR A 24 -0.47 -5.33 0.52
C TYR A 24 -1.81 -4.61 0.57
N HIS A 25 -1.97 -3.75 1.58
CA HIS A 25 -3.15 -2.93 1.76
C HIS A 25 -2.71 -1.48 1.84
N VAL A 26 -3.33 -0.61 1.07
CA VAL A 26 -3.03 0.82 1.10
C VAL A 26 -4.26 1.54 1.64
N GLN A 27 -4.08 2.22 2.76
CA GLN A 27 -5.12 3.09 3.32
C GLN A 27 -4.87 4.50 2.78
N TRP A 28 -5.79 4.99 1.96
CA TRP A 28 -5.68 6.30 1.34
C TRP A 28 -6.16 7.40 2.28
N GLU A 29 -5.81 8.64 1.96
CA GLU A 29 -6.14 9.79 2.79
C GLU A 29 -7.64 10.06 2.93
N ASP A 30 -8.44 9.57 1.99
CA ASP A 30 -9.90 9.76 2.03
C ASP A 30 -10.62 8.65 2.82
N GLY A 31 -9.87 7.74 3.42
CA GLY A 31 -10.43 6.66 4.21
C GLY A 31 -10.71 5.39 3.41
N THR A 32 -10.50 5.40 2.10
CA THR A 32 -10.66 4.19 1.29
C THR A 32 -9.43 3.30 1.41
N GLU A 33 -9.57 2.05 1.01
CA GLU A 33 -8.48 1.08 1.06
C GLU A 33 -8.39 0.32 -0.25
N SER A 34 -7.17 0.11 -0.73
CA SER A 34 -6.87 -0.72 -1.89
C SER A 34 -6.07 -1.93 -1.46
N MET A 35 -6.28 -3.05 -2.16
CA MET A 35 -5.55 -4.29 -1.87
C MET A 35 -4.78 -4.72 -3.10
N PHE A 36 -3.53 -5.13 -2.91
CA PHE A 36 -2.66 -5.60 -3.97
C PHE A 36 -2.10 -6.96 -3.61
N SER A 37 -2.27 -7.92 -4.52
CA SER A 37 -1.73 -9.26 -4.32
C SER A 37 -0.20 -9.25 -4.45
N GLY A 38 0.50 -9.88 -3.52
CA GLY A 38 1.95 -10.00 -3.57
C GLY A 38 2.45 -10.88 -4.71
N ILE A 39 1.55 -11.61 -5.37
CA ILE A 39 1.90 -12.40 -6.57
C ILE A 39 2.18 -11.46 -7.75
N TRP A 40 1.40 -10.39 -7.87
CA TRP A 40 1.49 -9.44 -9.00
C TRP A 40 2.25 -8.17 -8.66
N TYR A 41 2.34 -7.81 -7.38
CA TYR A 41 2.92 -6.55 -6.93
C TYR A 41 3.97 -6.80 -5.87
N SER A 42 5.17 -6.25 -6.08
CA SER A 42 6.21 -6.24 -5.06
C SER A 42 5.98 -5.05 -4.12
N GLU A 43 6.65 -5.07 -2.98
CA GLU A 43 6.63 -3.95 -2.05
C GLU A 43 7.07 -2.66 -2.73
N LYS A 44 8.13 -2.74 -3.53
CA LYS A 44 8.66 -1.60 -4.28
C LYS A 44 7.62 -1.03 -5.24
N LYS A 45 6.88 -1.90 -5.91
CA LYS A 45 5.84 -1.48 -6.86
C LYS A 45 4.69 -0.78 -6.15
N VAL A 46 4.25 -1.31 -5.03
CA VAL A 46 3.17 -0.69 -4.22
C VAL A 46 3.62 0.69 -3.73
N LYS A 47 4.84 0.81 -3.24
CA LYS A 47 5.39 2.09 -2.82
C LYS A 47 5.44 3.09 -3.97
N SER A 48 5.79 2.62 -5.17
CA SER A 48 5.83 3.47 -6.37
C SER A 48 4.44 4.00 -6.72
N ILE A 49 3.42 3.15 -6.62
CA ILE A 49 2.03 3.55 -6.88
C ILE A 49 1.61 4.66 -5.92
N VAL A 50 1.92 4.51 -4.63
CA VAL A 50 1.60 5.51 -3.62
C VAL A 50 2.35 6.81 -3.87
N LYS A 51 3.63 6.74 -4.21
CA LYS A 51 4.43 7.93 -4.49
C LYS A 51 3.91 8.68 -5.70
N ASN A 52 3.50 7.96 -6.74
CA ASN A 52 2.92 8.59 -7.94
C ASN A 52 1.61 9.30 -7.61
N HIS A 53 0.79 8.71 -6.75
CA HIS A 53 -0.45 9.32 -6.30
C HIS A 53 -0.17 10.63 -5.56
N ILE A 54 0.81 10.62 -4.67
CA ILE A 54 1.19 11.81 -3.88
C ILE A 54 1.70 12.91 -4.81
N GLN A 55 2.57 12.58 -5.76
CA GLN A 55 3.12 13.55 -6.71
C GLN A 55 2.03 14.16 -7.59
N SER A 56 1.10 13.33 -8.04
CA SER A 56 -0.03 13.77 -8.84
C SER A 56 -0.92 14.76 -8.09
N ARG A 57 -1.07 14.54 -6.79
CA ARG A 57 -1.89 15.37 -5.92
C ARG A 57 -1.22 16.69 -5.56
N GLY A 58 0.10 16.73 -5.57
CA GLY A 58 0.89 17.87 -5.13
C GLY A 58 1.01 19.00 -6.14
N ILE A 59 0.36 18.90 -7.29
CA ILE A 59 0.46 19.91 -8.35
C ILE A 59 -0.58 21.01 -8.18
#